data_63d197e9a5d61ee568cdd18eca2a404d
#
_entry.id   63d197e9a5d61ee568cdd18eca2a404d
#
_cell.length_a   1.000
_cell.length_b   1.000
_cell.length_c   1.000
_cell.angle_alpha   90.00
_cell.angle_beta   90.00
_cell.angle_gamma   90.00
#
_symmetry.space_group_name_H-M   'P 1'
#
loop_
_entity.id
_entity.type
_entity.pdbx_description
1 polymer ?
#
loop_
_entity_poly.entity_id
_entity_poly.type
_entity_poly.pdbx_seq_one_letter_code
_entity_poly.pdbx_strand_id
1 'polypeptide(L)'
;MEKIVDKFMAELGVQLAAKNVALELAPEARAWLARKGFDPAFGARPLGRLIQKEVKDRLADRILFGDLAGGGSVRIALKGDQELDFTFTPR
;
A
#
# COMPACT_ATOMS: atom_id res chain seq x y z
N MET A 1 7.41 -9.83 -10.80
CA MET A 1 6.43 -9.57 -9.73
C MET A 1 6.42 -8.14 -9.24
N GLU A 2 7.57 -7.51 -9.06
CA GLU A 2 7.60 -6.13 -8.58
C GLU A 2 6.93 -5.14 -9.53
N LYS A 3 6.97 -5.40 -10.82
CA LYS A 3 6.27 -4.56 -11.79
C LYS A 3 4.76 -4.60 -11.60
N ILE A 4 4.23 -5.75 -11.20
CA ILE A 4 2.80 -5.89 -10.92
C ILE A 4 2.44 -5.15 -9.64
N VAL A 5 3.30 -5.22 -8.62
CA VAL A 5 3.13 -4.44 -7.39
C VAL A 5 3.10 -2.95 -7.73
N ASP A 6 4.04 -2.50 -8.55
CA ASP A 6 4.10 -1.10 -8.97
C ASP A 6 2.81 -0.65 -9.64
N LYS A 7 2.24 -1.50 -10.50
CA LYS A 7 1.00 -1.19 -11.18
C LYS A 7 -0.14 -0.99 -10.20
N PHE A 8 -0.31 -1.93 -9.26
CA PHE A 8 -1.37 -1.83 -8.25
C PHE A 8 -1.15 -0.62 -7.33
N MET A 9 0.09 -0.38 -6.94
CA MET A 9 0.41 0.76 -6.08
C MET A 9 0.23 2.08 -6.81
N ALA A 10 0.51 2.13 -8.11
CA ALA A 10 0.26 3.33 -8.90
C ALA A 10 -1.24 3.64 -8.97
N GLU A 11 -2.07 2.63 -9.17
CA GLU A 11 -3.51 2.80 -9.18
C GLU A 11 -4.02 3.31 -7.83
N LEU A 12 -3.50 2.74 -6.74
CA LEU A 12 -3.85 3.19 -5.40
C LEU A 12 -3.39 4.62 -5.16
N GLY A 13 -2.19 4.95 -5.62
CA GLY A 13 -1.65 6.31 -5.50
C GLY A 13 -2.53 7.36 -6.18
N VAL A 14 -3.08 7.01 -7.35
CA VAL A 14 -4.00 7.91 -8.05
C VAL A 14 -5.26 8.14 -7.22
N GLN A 15 -5.81 7.10 -6.62
CA GLN A 15 -6.98 7.23 -5.76
C GLN A 15 -6.70 8.08 -4.53
N LEU A 16 -5.53 7.91 -3.94
CA LEU A 16 -5.13 8.71 -2.77
C LEU A 16 -4.83 10.16 -3.14
N ALA A 17 -4.26 10.39 -4.32
CA ALA A 17 -4.00 11.75 -4.78
C ALA A 17 -5.28 12.56 -4.93
N ALA A 18 -6.38 11.91 -5.30
CA ALA A 18 -7.69 12.57 -5.37
C ALA A 18 -8.15 13.09 -4.00
N LYS A 19 -7.59 12.56 -2.93
CA LYS A 19 -7.88 12.98 -1.56
C LYS A 19 -6.73 13.79 -0.95
N ASN A 20 -5.82 14.28 -1.78
CA ASN A 20 -4.65 15.04 -1.37
C ASN A 20 -3.68 14.25 -0.50
N VAL A 21 -3.61 12.95 -0.72
CA VAL A 21 -2.71 12.05 0.01
C VAL A 21 -1.63 11.54 -0.94
N ALA A 22 -0.37 11.71 -0.56
CA ALA A 22 0.76 11.15 -1.29
C ALA A 22 1.08 9.76 -0.76
N LEU A 23 1.37 8.83 -1.68
CA LEU A 23 1.71 7.47 -1.32
C LEU A 23 3.17 7.20 -1.66
N GLU A 24 3.91 6.67 -0.70
CA GLU A 24 5.31 6.28 -0.90
C GLU A 24 5.48 4.82 -0.46
N LEU A 25 6.18 4.04 -1.28
CA LEU A 25 6.39 2.62 -1.01
C LEU A 25 7.89 2.35 -0.91
N ALA A 26 8.32 1.88 0.26
CA ALA A 26 9.73 1.54 0.47
C ALA A 26 10.10 0.27 -0.31
N PRO A 27 11.37 0.16 -0.78
CA PRO A 27 11.79 -1.01 -1.56
C PRO A 27 11.58 -2.35 -0.86
N GLU A 28 11.82 -2.41 0.45
CA GLU A 28 11.63 -3.63 1.22
C GLU A 28 10.16 -4.04 1.30
N ALA A 29 9.26 -3.07 1.41
CA ALA A 29 7.82 -3.33 1.41
C ALA A 29 7.35 -3.80 0.05
N ARG A 30 7.89 -3.22 -1.01
CA ARG A 30 7.61 -3.64 -2.38
C ARG A 30 7.99 -5.09 -2.61
N ALA A 31 9.19 -5.48 -2.18
CA ALA A 31 9.64 -6.87 -2.31
C ALA A 31 8.79 -7.82 -1.47
N TRP A 32 8.41 -7.40 -0.28
CA TRP A 32 7.55 -8.20 0.60
C TRP A 32 6.18 -8.45 -0.05
N LEU A 33 5.57 -7.42 -0.60
CA LEU A 33 4.29 -7.55 -1.29
C LEU A 33 4.39 -8.48 -2.49
N ALA A 34 5.48 -8.37 -3.25
CA ALA A 34 5.70 -9.24 -4.40
C ALA A 34 5.79 -10.71 -3.98
N ARG A 35 6.50 -11.00 -2.89
CA ARG A 35 6.64 -12.37 -2.40
C ARG A 35 5.32 -12.92 -1.84
N LYS A 36 4.61 -12.11 -1.05
CA LYS A 36 3.36 -12.54 -0.41
C LYS A 36 2.22 -12.67 -1.41
N GLY A 37 2.22 -11.84 -2.43
CA GLY A 37 1.14 -11.81 -3.42
C GLY A 37 1.32 -12.80 -4.55
N PHE A 38 2.42 -13.55 -4.58
CA PHE A 38 2.66 -14.53 -5.64
C PHE A 38 2.19 -15.92 -5.22
N ASP A 39 1.39 -16.55 -6.06
CA ASP A 39 0.93 -17.91 -5.87
C ASP A 39 1.36 -18.75 -7.07
N PRO A 40 2.09 -19.87 -6.86
CA PRO A 40 2.53 -20.70 -7.99
C PRO A 40 1.38 -21.24 -8.85
N ALA A 41 0.20 -21.42 -8.27
CA ALA A 41 -0.96 -21.94 -9.01
C ALA A 41 -1.75 -20.83 -9.71
N PHE A 42 -1.89 -19.66 -9.09
CA PHE A 42 -2.75 -18.59 -9.57
C PHE A 42 -1.99 -17.34 -10.03
N GLY A 43 -0.66 -17.37 -9.96
CA GLY A 43 0.16 -16.25 -10.37
C GLY A 43 -0.01 -15.04 -9.46
N ALA A 44 -0.31 -13.88 -10.02
CA ALA A 44 -0.41 -12.63 -9.26
C ALA A 44 -1.82 -12.32 -8.79
N ARG A 45 -2.79 -13.21 -8.94
CA ARG A 45 -4.17 -12.96 -8.52
C ARG A 45 -4.31 -12.59 -7.04
N PRO A 46 -3.61 -13.29 -6.10
CA PRO A 46 -3.70 -12.90 -4.69
C PRO A 46 -3.12 -11.52 -4.39
N LEU A 47 -2.27 -11.00 -5.26
CA LEU A 47 -1.61 -9.72 -5.04
C LEU A 47 -2.60 -8.57 -4.95
N GLY A 48 -3.60 -8.52 -5.83
CA GLY A 48 -4.61 -7.48 -5.78
C GLY A 48 -5.38 -7.50 -4.48
N ARG A 49 -5.75 -8.68 -4.01
CA ARG A 49 -6.44 -8.84 -2.74
C ARG A 49 -5.56 -8.48 -1.55
N LEU A 50 -4.29 -8.88 -1.62
CA LEU A 50 -3.33 -8.57 -0.57
C LEU A 50 -3.15 -7.06 -0.42
N ILE A 51 -2.95 -6.36 -1.52
CA ILE A 51 -2.79 -4.91 -1.50
C ILE A 51 -4.07 -4.25 -0.99
N GLN A 52 -5.23 -4.70 -1.45
CA GLN A 52 -6.49 -4.14 -0.99
C GLN A 52 -6.66 -4.34 0.52
N LYS A 53 -6.40 -5.54 1.01
CA LYS A 53 -6.59 -5.87 2.42
C LYS A 53 -5.52 -5.23 3.31
N GLU A 54 -4.25 -5.36 2.94
CA GLU A 54 -3.15 -4.94 3.79
C GLU A 54 -2.84 -3.44 3.68
N VAL A 55 -3.21 -2.82 2.58
CA VAL A 55 -2.87 -1.42 2.34
C VAL A 55 -4.12 -0.56 2.31
N LYS A 56 -5.01 -0.82 1.37
CA LYS A 56 -6.15 0.05 1.12
C LYS A 56 -7.10 0.14 2.31
N ASP A 57 -7.43 -0.98 2.94
CA ASP A 57 -8.35 -0.99 4.07
C ASP A 57 -7.78 -0.21 5.26
N ARG A 58 -6.47 -0.35 5.51
CA ARG A 58 -5.81 0.38 6.58
C ARG A 58 -5.76 1.88 6.31
N LEU A 59 -5.54 2.24 5.05
CA LEU A 59 -5.49 3.65 4.66
C LEU A 59 -6.87 4.29 4.67
N ALA A 60 -7.91 3.55 4.34
CA ALA A 60 -9.27 4.09 4.29
C ALA A 60 -9.68 4.69 5.64
N ASP A 61 -9.42 4.00 6.74
CA ASP A 61 -9.75 4.50 8.07
C ASP A 61 -9.01 5.79 8.38
N ARG A 62 -7.73 5.87 8.01
CA ARG A 62 -6.92 7.07 8.26
C ARG A 62 -7.36 8.26 7.43
N ILE A 63 -7.82 7.99 6.21
CA ILE A 63 -8.29 9.04 5.32
C ILE A 63 -9.65 9.58 5.76
N LEU A 64 -10.55 8.69 6.19
CA LEU A 64 -11.91 9.09 6.56
C LEU A 64 -12.00 9.65 7.98
N PHE A 65 -11.26 9.09 8.92
CA PHE A 65 -11.46 9.40 10.34
C PHE A 65 -10.18 9.80 11.06
N GLY A 66 -9.04 9.73 10.41
CA GLY A 66 -7.78 9.89 11.08
C GLY A 66 -6.92 11.01 10.52
N ASP A 67 -5.62 10.81 10.61
CA ASP A 67 -4.59 11.80 10.33
C ASP A 67 -4.62 12.35 8.91
N LEU A 68 -5.13 11.59 7.96
CA LEU A 68 -5.11 11.97 6.55
C LEU A 68 -6.44 12.53 6.05
N ALA A 69 -7.39 12.80 6.94
CA ALA A 69 -8.70 13.32 6.54
C ALA A 69 -8.59 14.64 5.77
N GLY A 70 -7.61 15.48 6.12
CA GLY A 70 -7.36 16.75 5.43
C GLY A 70 -6.24 16.69 4.40
N GLY A 71 -5.78 15.48 4.06
CA GLY A 71 -4.63 15.26 3.18
C GLY A 71 -3.36 14.99 3.98
N GLY A 72 -2.28 14.70 3.28
CA GLY A 72 -1.00 14.39 3.89
C GLY A 72 -0.21 13.40 3.06
N SER A 73 0.61 12.60 3.73
CA SER A 73 1.38 11.55 3.06
C SER A 73 1.42 10.29 3.90
N VAL A 74 1.60 9.15 3.22
CA VAL A 74 1.77 7.87 3.88
C VAL A 74 2.96 7.16 3.27
N ARG A 75 3.82 6.63 4.13
CA ARG A 75 4.95 5.81 3.70
C ARG A 75 4.73 4.39 4.18
N ILE A 76 4.85 3.45 3.26
CA ILE A 76 4.70 2.03 3.55
C ILE A 76 6.10 1.42 3.56
N ALA A 77 6.49 0.91 4.71
CA ALA A 77 7.78 0.24 4.89
C ALA A 77 7.52 -1.17 5.41
N LEU A 78 8.58 -1.88 5.74
CA LEU A 78 8.48 -3.25 6.25
C LEU A 78 8.96 -3.28 7.69
N LYS A 79 8.17 -3.87 8.56
CA LYS A 79 8.50 -4.02 9.96
C LYS A 79 8.78 -5.49 10.26
N GLY A 80 10.05 -5.79 10.60
CA GLY A 80 10.43 -7.13 11.05
C GLY A 80 10.24 -8.24 10.01
N ASP A 81 10.24 -7.94 8.73
CA ASP A 81 10.09 -8.89 7.61
C ASP A 81 8.77 -9.65 7.58
N GLN A 82 7.82 -9.32 8.46
CA GLN A 82 6.56 -10.05 8.53
C GLN A 82 5.32 -9.21 8.36
N GLU A 83 5.43 -7.89 8.49
CA GLU A 83 4.27 -7.01 8.34
C GLU A 83 4.67 -5.66 7.77
N LEU A 84 3.69 -4.98 7.24
CA LEU A 84 3.89 -3.65 6.70
C LEU A 84 3.82 -2.62 7.82
N ASP A 85 4.68 -1.61 7.73
CA ASP A 85 4.72 -0.48 8.65
C ASP A 85 4.25 0.77 7.92
N PHE A 86 3.24 1.43 8.46
CA PHE A 86 2.66 2.61 7.86
C PHE A 86 3.04 3.83 8.68
N THR A 87 3.65 4.81 8.01
CA THR A 87 3.97 6.09 8.63
C THR A 87 3.08 7.16 7.98
N PHE A 88 2.27 7.82 8.81
CA PHE A 88 1.34 8.83 8.35
C PHE A 88 1.84 10.21 8.75
N THR A 89 1.90 11.11 7.78
CA THR A 89 2.31 12.50 8.01
C THR A 89 1.16 13.40 7.60
N PRO A 90 0.41 13.97 8.55
CA PRO A 90 -0.68 14.89 8.24
C PRO A 90 -0.16 16.14 7.56
N ARG A 91 -0.98 16.70 6.71
CA ARG A 91 -0.63 17.91 5.98
C ARG A 91 -0.71 19.15 6.85
#